data_5ae27b2074dd520ef93b2f7d49314182
#
_entry.id   5ae27b2074dd520ef93b2f7d49314182
#
_cell.length_a   1.000
_cell.length_b   1.000
_cell.length_c   1.000
_cell.angle_alpha   90.00
_cell.angle_beta   90.00
_cell.angle_gamma   90.00
#
_symmetry.space_group_name_H-M   'P 1'
#
loop_
_entity.id
_entity.type
_entity.pdbx_description
1 polymer ?
#
loop_
_entity_poly.entity_id
_entity_poly.type
_entity_poly.pdbx_seq_one_letter_code
_entity_poly.pdbx_strand_id
1 'polypeptide(L)'
;LDLKLRKQMQIELKRLQKKLGITFIYVTHDQEEALTMSDRIAVMHDGVLEQLDVPMEIYEHPKTKFVAGFIGESNIFDGKVTDKKDNVLTVQTEAGMMQVCGADFKVGEEMHVAIRPEYMDVSKTPVEGFDLPGTVKDFIYQGTVVKTALDIKNGQEIKYSRFEQDTDIAEGNQVYVYWRPEKAVAIKKSM
;
A
#
# COMPACT_ATOMS: atom_id res chain seq x y z
N LEU A 1 21.60 13.00 15.80
CA LEU A 1 20.77 12.66 16.97
C LEU A 1 20.45 11.18 16.94
N ASP A 2 20.60 10.50 18.07
CA ASP A 2 20.22 9.12 18.25
C ASP A 2 18.72 8.94 17.94
N LEU A 3 18.35 7.88 17.25
CA LEU A 3 16.97 7.56 16.85
C LEU A 3 16.00 7.59 18.06
N LYS A 4 16.47 7.07 19.21
CA LYS A 4 15.70 7.06 20.45
C LYS A 4 15.42 8.47 20.96
N LEU A 5 16.43 9.34 20.95
CA LEU A 5 16.28 10.74 21.37
C LEU A 5 15.34 11.51 20.42
N ARG A 6 15.43 11.27 19.10
CA ARG A 6 14.52 11.87 18.10
C ARG A 6 13.08 11.50 18.39
N LYS A 7 12.76 10.20 18.56
CA LYS A 7 11.40 9.73 18.89
C LYS A 7 10.88 10.33 20.21
N GLN A 8 11.72 10.47 21.21
CA GLN A 8 11.34 11.07 22.49
C GLN A 8 11.03 12.57 22.33
N MET A 9 11.84 13.30 21.60
CA MET A 9 11.60 14.72 21.30
C MET A 9 10.29 14.95 20.53
N GLN A 10 9.96 14.09 19.57
CA GLN A 10 8.70 14.14 18.81
C GLN A 10 7.49 14.02 19.74
N ILE A 11 7.52 13.06 20.67
CA ILE A 11 6.44 12.87 21.65
C ILE A 11 6.28 14.13 22.52
N GLU A 12 7.38 14.71 22.99
CA GLU A 12 7.35 15.91 23.83
C GLU A 12 6.84 17.15 23.06
N LEU A 13 7.25 17.31 21.79
CA LEU A 13 6.74 18.39 20.93
C LEU A 13 5.23 18.25 20.71
N LYS A 14 4.72 17.04 20.45
CA LYS A 14 3.26 16.81 20.29
C LYS A 14 2.49 17.10 21.59
N ARG A 15 3.06 16.74 22.75
CA ARG A 15 2.48 17.07 24.06
C ARG A 15 2.44 18.58 24.30
N LEU A 16 3.53 19.27 23.97
CA LEU A 16 3.63 20.73 24.12
C LEU A 16 2.62 21.45 23.21
N GLN A 17 2.52 21.03 21.94
CA GLN A 17 1.55 21.56 20.99
C GLN A 17 0.12 21.44 21.54
N LYS A 18 -0.27 20.24 22.02
CA LYS A 18 -1.58 20.02 22.62
C LYS A 18 -1.83 20.89 23.86
N LYS A 19 -0.81 21.02 24.72
CA LYS A 19 -0.91 21.84 25.95
C LYS A 19 -1.09 23.33 25.66
N LEU A 20 -0.42 23.82 24.62
CA LEU A 20 -0.46 25.25 24.22
C LEU A 20 -1.66 25.59 23.32
N GLY A 21 -2.29 24.59 22.69
CA GLY A 21 -3.39 24.78 21.75
C GLY A 21 -3.02 25.54 20.48
N ILE A 22 -1.73 25.53 20.09
CA ILE A 22 -1.22 26.27 18.93
C ILE A 22 -1.05 25.35 17.72
N THR A 23 -1.06 25.92 16.52
CA THR A 23 -0.83 25.18 15.29
C THR A 23 0.67 25.09 15.03
N PHE A 24 1.18 23.85 14.86
CA PHE A 24 2.52 23.59 14.35
C PHE A 24 2.46 23.20 12.88
N ILE A 25 3.32 23.78 12.07
CA ILE A 25 3.59 23.31 10.71
C ILE A 25 4.96 22.66 10.73
N TYR A 26 4.98 21.36 10.43
CA TYR A 26 6.17 20.55 10.41
C TYR A 26 6.46 20.06 8.98
N VAL A 27 7.63 20.38 8.46
CA VAL A 27 8.06 19.95 7.13
C VAL A 27 9.11 18.85 7.31
N THR A 28 8.83 17.68 6.75
CA THR A 28 9.71 16.52 6.86
C THR A 28 9.65 15.68 5.58
N HIS A 29 10.70 14.94 5.31
CA HIS A 29 10.69 13.86 4.33
C HIS A 29 10.57 12.47 4.99
N ASP A 30 10.50 12.42 6.31
CA ASP A 30 10.32 11.20 7.08
C ASP A 30 8.82 10.91 7.25
N GLN A 31 8.38 9.84 6.58
CA GLN A 31 6.96 9.43 6.55
C GLN A 31 6.48 8.95 7.92
N GLU A 32 7.35 8.24 8.68
CA GLU A 32 7.02 7.76 10.03
C GLU A 32 6.76 8.96 10.97
N GLU A 33 7.58 10.01 10.85
CA GLU A 33 7.37 11.26 11.60
C GLU A 33 6.03 11.90 11.24
N ALA A 34 5.75 12.06 9.94
CA ALA A 34 4.50 12.67 9.49
C ALA A 34 3.28 11.90 10.00
N LEU A 35 3.26 10.57 9.86
CA LEU A 35 2.14 9.72 10.27
C LEU A 35 1.92 9.71 11.79
N THR A 36 2.98 9.79 12.60
CA THR A 36 2.88 9.70 14.07
C THR A 36 2.61 11.02 14.76
N MET A 37 3.11 12.13 14.21
CA MET A 37 3.05 13.43 14.87
C MET A 37 1.87 14.30 14.44
N SER A 38 1.42 14.18 13.20
CA SER A 38 0.50 15.13 12.61
C SER A 38 -0.96 14.80 12.88
N ASP A 39 -1.80 15.82 12.97
CA ASP A 39 -3.27 15.69 12.95
C ASP A 39 -3.79 15.67 11.49
N ARG A 40 -3.06 16.34 10.58
CA ARG A 40 -3.28 16.34 9.13
C ARG A 40 -1.95 16.32 8.40
N ILE A 41 -1.91 15.64 7.27
CA ILE A 41 -0.72 15.53 6.41
C ILE A 41 -1.04 16.10 5.04
N ALA A 42 -0.20 17.01 4.57
CA ALA A 42 -0.17 17.48 3.19
C ALA A 42 0.96 16.78 2.44
N VAL A 43 0.64 15.92 1.49
CA VAL A 43 1.64 15.29 0.61
C VAL A 43 1.84 16.21 -0.59
N MET A 44 3.09 16.65 -0.77
CA MET A 44 3.49 17.56 -1.86
C MET A 44 4.40 16.83 -2.84
N HIS A 45 4.18 17.06 -4.14
CA HIS A 45 5.02 16.54 -5.20
C HIS A 45 5.18 17.60 -6.29
N ASP A 46 6.41 17.94 -6.65
CA ASP A 46 6.74 18.96 -7.67
C ASP A 46 5.98 20.30 -7.51
N GLY A 47 5.81 20.75 -6.25
CA GLY A 47 5.10 21.97 -5.92
C GLY A 47 3.57 21.87 -5.94
N VAL A 48 3.03 20.70 -6.24
CA VAL A 48 1.58 20.42 -6.26
C VAL A 48 1.16 19.69 -4.99
N LEU A 49 0.00 20.05 -4.46
CA LEU A 49 -0.63 19.34 -3.34
C LEU A 49 -1.36 18.09 -3.88
N GLU A 50 -0.77 16.91 -3.67
CA GLU A 50 -1.33 15.63 -4.08
C GLU A 50 -2.54 15.20 -3.22
N GLN A 51 -2.38 15.29 -1.90
CA GLN A 51 -3.44 14.96 -0.95
C GLN A 51 -3.25 15.69 0.38
N LEU A 52 -4.34 16.10 0.99
CA LEU A 52 -4.38 16.68 2.34
C LEU A 52 -5.47 15.96 3.13
N ASP A 53 -5.07 15.20 4.15
CA ASP A 53 -6.01 14.42 4.95
C ASP A 53 -5.44 14.07 6.34
N VAL A 54 -6.21 13.33 7.15
CA VAL A 54 -5.71 12.73 8.39
C VAL A 54 -4.76 11.56 8.07
N PRO A 55 -3.80 11.22 8.97
CA PRO A 55 -2.79 10.19 8.70
C PRO A 55 -3.36 8.85 8.21
N MET A 56 -4.46 8.39 8.80
CA MET A 56 -5.10 7.14 8.41
C MET A 56 -5.62 7.17 6.96
N GLU A 57 -6.28 8.27 6.55
CA GLU A 57 -6.79 8.41 5.18
C GLU A 57 -5.65 8.50 4.15
N ILE A 58 -4.55 9.17 4.49
CA ILE A 58 -3.37 9.24 3.63
C ILE A 58 -2.77 7.83 3.41
N TYR A 59 -2.77 6.99 4.45
CA TYR A 59 -2.21 5.64 4.38
C TYR A 59 -3.16 4.65 3.71
N GLU A 60 -4.41 4.58 4.18
CA GLU A 60 -5.39 3.57 3.74
C GLU A 60 -6.05 3.92 2.40
N HIS A 61 -6.24 5.22 2.10
CA HIS A 61 -6.97 5.72 0.93
C HIS A 61 -6.17 6.75 0.13
N PRO A 62 -4.98 6.39 -0.39
CA PRO A 62 -4.20 7.28 -1.23
C PRO A 62 -4.97 7.63 -2.51
N LYS A 63 -5.00 8.93 -2.85
CA LYS A 63 -5.76 9.45 -4.00
C LYS A 63 -4.98 9.39 -5.31
N THR A 64 -3.64 9.32 -5.24
CA THR A 64 -2.78 9.27 -6.42
C THR A 64 -1.77 8.12 -6.32
N LYS A 65 -1.26 7.67 -7.47
CA LYS A 65 -0.18 6.69 -7.54
C LYS A 65 1.05 7.15 -6.75
N PHE A 66 1.32 8.48 -6.80
CA PHE A 66 2.43 9.05 -6.05
C PHE A 66 2.25 8.87 -4.55
N VAL A 67 1.09 9.26 -3.99
CA VAL A 67 0.82 9.11 -2.55
C VAL A 67 0.89 7.65 -2.13
N ALA A 68 0.30 6.73 -2.91
CA ALA A 68 0.35 5.29 -2.63
C ALA A 68 1.77 4.74 -2.55
N GLY A 69 2.66 5.18 -3.45
CA GLY A 69 4.05 4.74 -3.48
C GLY A 69 4.99 5.51 -2.55
N PHE A 70 4.63 6.75 -2.20
CA PHE A 70 5.44 7.59 -1.33
C PHE A 70 5.17 7.32 0.15
N ILE A 71 3.92 7.13 0.56
CA ILE A 71 3.55 6.89 1.96
C ILE A 71 3.49 5.40 2.24
N GLY A 72 4.50 4.91 2.96
CA GLY A 72 4.65 3.48 3.26
C GLY A 72 5.01 2.65 2.02
N GLU A 73 5.00 1.35 2.18
CA GLU A 73 5.27 0.40 1.11
C GLU A 73 3.95 -0.03 0.44
N SER A 74 3.92 -0.09 -0.88
CA SER A 74 2.75 -0.52 -1.65
C SER A 74 3.17 -1.32 -2.87
N ASN A 75 2.40 -2.36 -3.19
CA ASN A 75 2.45 -2.98 -4.50
C ASN A 75 1.45 -2.26 -5.39
N ILE A 76 1.89 -1.75 -6.54
CA ILE A 76 1.07 -0.98 -7.45
C ILE A 76 1.05 -1.66 -8.81
N PHE A 77 -0.14 -1.88 -9.34
CA PHE A 77 -0.38 -2.52 -10.62
C PHE A 77 -1.11 -1.57 -11.55
N ASP A 78 -0.65 -1.47 -12.78
CA ASP A 78 -1.33 -0.75 -13.84
C ASP A 78 -2.25 -1.72 -14.58
N GLY A 79 -3.52 -1.35 -14.75
CA GLY A 79 -4.49 -2.25 -15.36
C GLY A 79 -5.69 -1.55 -15.95
N LYS A 80 -6.56 -2.36 -16.53
CA LYS A 80 -7.80 -1.93 -17.16
C LYS A 80 -8.98 -2.70 -16.59
N VAL A 81 -10.06 -2.00 -16.28
CA VAL A 81 -11.30 -2.62 -15.79
C VAL A 81 -11.92 -3.46 -16.91
N THR A 82 -12.08 -4.74 -16.70
CA THR A 82 -12.69 -5.68 -17.65
C THR A 82 -14.11 -6.06 -17.28
N ASP A 83 -14.45 -6.03 -15.98
CA ASP A 83 -15.81 -6.31 -15.50
C ASP A 83 -16.08 -5.52 -14.21
N LYS A 84 -17.37 -5.30 -13.92
CA LYS A 84 -17.84 -4.64 -12.71
C LYS A 84 -19.10 -5.31 -12.21
N LYS A 85 -19.05 -5.84 -11.00
CA LYS A 85 -20.22 -6.39 -10.31
C LYS A 85 -20.39 -5.65 -8.98
N ASP A 86 -21.49 -4.92 -8.87
CA ASP A 86 -21.76 -4.01 -7.75
C ASP A 86 -20.60 -3.01 -7.56
N ASN A 87 -19.89 -3.07 -6.45
CA ASN A 87 -18.72 -2.23 -6.15
C ASN A 87 -17.38 -2.93 -6.40
N VAL A 88 -17.38 -4.17 -6.86
CA VAL A 88 -16.17 -4.94 -7.15
C VAL A 88 -15.83 -4.84 -8.62
N LEU A 89 -14.63 -4.39 -8.91
CA LEU A 89 -14.04 -4.31 -10.24
C LEU A 89 -13.14 -5.51 -10.45
N THR A 90 -13.23 -6.11 -11.63
CA THR A 90 -12.22 -7.04 -12.14
C THR A 90 -11.27 -6.25 -13.03
N VAL A 91 -9.99 -6.29 -12.70
CA VAL A 91 -8.95 -5.51 -13.38
C VAL A 91 -7.95 -6.47 -14.02
N GLN A 92 -7.76 -6.33 -15.33
CA GLN A 92 -6.71 -7.05 -16.07
C GLN A 92 -5.45 -6.22 -16.07
N THR A 93 -4.34 -6.82 -15.64
CA THR A 93 -2.99 -6.25 -15.65
C THR A 93 -2.05 -7.13 -16.46
N GLU A 94 -0.81 -6.68 -16.70
CA GLU A 94 0.23 -7.52 -17.31
C GLU A 94 0.63 -8.71 -16.43
N ALA A 95 0.51 -8.56 -15.10
CA ALA A 95 0.83 -9.61 -14.14
C ALA A 95 -0.27 -10.68 -14.03
N GLY A 96 -1.52 -10.32 -14.35
CA GLY A 96 -2.68 -11.18 -14.25
C GLY A 96 -3.95 -10.43 -13.89
N MET A 97 -4.98 -11.18 -13.50
CA MET A 97 -6.29 -10.63 -13.14
C MET A 97 -6.41 -10.47 -11.62
N MET A 98 -7.03 -9.38 -11.18
CA MET A 98 -7.24 -9.07 -9.78
C MET A 98 -8.55 -8.32 -9.53
N GLN A 99 -8.97 -8.28 -8.27
CA GLN A 99 -10.17 -7.56 -7.85
C GLN A 99 -9.85 -6.42 -6.89
N VAL A 100 -10.63 -5.33 -7.02
CA VAL A 100 -10.56 -4.15 -6.14
C VAL A 100 -11.96 -3.52 -6.03
N CYS A 101 -12.27 -2.91 -4.89
CA CYS A 101 -13.49 -2.12 -4.76
C CYS A 101 -13.32 -0.72 -5.38
N GLY A 102 -14.33 -0.28 -6.15
CA GLY A 102 -14.30 1.04 -6.78
C GLY A 102 -15.62 1.43 -7.44
N ALA A 103 -16.40 2.31 -6.78
CA ALA A 103 -17.70 2.73 -7.27
C ALA A 103 -17.62 3.58 -8.56
N ASP A 104 -16.61 4.46 -8.64
CA ASP A 104 -16.50 5.53 -9.64
C ASP A 104 -15.78 5.13 -10.95
N PHE A 105 -15.62 3.81 -11.18
CA PHE A 105 -14.96 3.29 -12.38
C PHE A 105 -15.96 2.58 -13.30
N LYS A 106 -15.65 2.65 -14.59
CA LYS A 106 -16.41 1.98 -15.66
C LYS A 106 -15.56 0.91 -16.32
N VAL A 107 -16.23 -0.10 -16.88
CA VAL A 107 -15.56 -1.10 -17.74
C VAL A 107 -14.86 -0.38 -18.90
N GLY A 108 -13.61 -0.75 -19.15
CA GLY A 108 -12.74 -0.15 -20.15
C GLY A 108 -11.83 0.97 -19.64
N GLU A 109 -12.03 1.48 -18.43
CA GLU A 109 -11.13 2.51 -17.85
C GLU A 109 -9.80 1.93 -17.44
N GLU A 110 -8.72 2.70 -17.66
CA GLU A 110 -7.40 2.42 -17.14
C GLU A 110 -7.28 2.97 -15.70
N MET A 111 -6.57 2.23 -14.86
CA MET A 111 -6.41 2.56 -13.46
C MET A 111 -5.12 2.00 -12.86
N HIS A 112 -4.81 2.45 -11.66
CA HIS A 112 -3.84 1.81 -10.79
C HIS A 112 -4.58 1.08 -9.66
N VAL A 113 -4.11 -0.13 -9.34
CA VAL A 113 -4.52 -0.87 -8.15
C VAL A 113 -3.35 -0.84 -7.17
N ALA A 114 -3.54 -0.24 -6.01
CA ALA A 114 -2.54 -0.22 -4.95
C ALA A 114 -2.98 -1.13 -3.81
N ILE A 115 -2.07 -1.97 -3.31
CA ILE A 115 -2.30 -2.85 -2.17
C ILE A 115 -1.11 -2.86 -1.23
N ARG A 116 -1.38 -2.71 0.06
CA ARG A 116 -0.35 -2.78 1.10
C ARG A 116 0.14 -4.21 1.30
N PRO A 117 1.44 -4.42 1.56
CA PRO A 117 2.00 -5.76 1.79
C PRO A 117 1.30 -6.56 2.90
N GLU A 118 0.84 -5.89 3.95
CA GLU A 118 0.15 -6.51 5.09
C GLU A 118 -1.27 -6.98 4.80
N TYR A 119 -1.88 -6.51 3.71
CA TYR A 119 -3.22 -6.93 3.27
C TYR A 119 -3.20 -8.00 2.19
N MET A 120 -2.03 -8.34 1.69
CA MET A 120 -1.87 -9.42 0.71
C MET A 120 -1.80 -10.78 1.37
N ASP A 121 -2.23 -11.78 0.65
CA ASP A 121 -2.18 -13.18 1.04
C ASP A 121 -1.71 -14.05 -0.12
N VAL A 122 -1.32 -15.29 0.15
CA VAL A 122 -0.88 -16.24 -0.85
C VAL A 122 -1.56 -17.61 -0.64
N SER A 123 -1.80 -18.32 -1.74
CA SER A 123 -2.37 -19.66 -1.76
C SER A 123 -1.57 -20.54 -2.68
N LYS A 124 -1.51 -21.85 -2.39
CA LYS A 124 -0.93 -22.87 -3.30
C LYS A 124 -1.87 -23.22 -4.46
N THR A 125 -3.12 -22.83 -4.39
CA THR A 125 -4.14 -23.10 -5.40
C THR A 125 -4.74 -21.78 -5.89
N PRO A 126 -5.25 -21.72 -7.14
CA PRO A 126 -5.95 -20.55 -7.65
C PRO A 126 -7.08 -20.09 -6.73
N VAL A 127 -7.25 -18.77 -6.61
CA VAL A 127 -8.28 -18.13 -5.79
C VAL A 127 -9.29 -17.45 -6.72
N GLU A 128 -10.58 -17.64 -6.45
CA GLU A 128 -11.64 -17.06 -7.25
C GLU A 128 -11.51 -15.52 -7.33
N GLY A 129 -11.62 -14.96 -8.53
CA GLY A 129 -11.46 -13.54 -8.78
C GLY A 129 -10.01 -13.05 -8.91
N PHE A 130 -9.02 -13.95 -8.76
CA PHE A 130 -7.60 -13.63 -8.89
C PHE A 130 -6.89 -14.64 -9.80
N ASP A 131 -6.10 -14.14 -10.72
CA ASP A 131 -5.15 -14.92 -11.51
C ASP A 131 -3.80 -14.18 -11.48
N LEU A 132 -3.16 -14.18 -10.32
CA LEU A 132 -1.90 -13.51 -10.07
C LEU A 132 -0.87 -14.52 -9.56
N PRO A 133 -0.30 -15.35 -10.46
CA PRO A 133 0.73 -16.32 -10.09
C PRO A 133 2.05 -15.62 -9.80
N GLY A 134 2.75 -16.10 -8.78
CA GLY A 134 4.06 -15.63 -8.37
C GLY A 134 4.97 -16.78 -7.93
N THR A 135 6.27 -16.54 -7.98
CA THR A 135 7.29 -17.43 -7.45
C THR A 135 7.92 -16.81 -6.21
N VAL A 136 7.97 -17.55 -5.13
CA VAL A 136 8.62 -17.10 -3.88
C VAL A 136 10.12 -16.96 -4.15
N LYS A 137 10.64 -15.74 -3.93
CA LYS A 137 12.02 -15.39 -4.18
C LYS A 137 12.86 -15.40 -2.92
N ASP A 138 12.39 -14.74 -1.86
CA ASP A 138 13.18 -14.54 -0.64
C ASP A 138 12.27 -14.21 0.56
N PHE A 139 12.79 -14.50 1.76
CA PHE A 139 12.18 -14.14 3.04
C PHE A 139 13.06 -13.12 3.78
N ILE A 140 12.54 -11.92 4.00
CA ILE A 140 13.25 -10.83 4.66
C ILE A 140 12.71 -10.66 6.08
N TYR A 141 13.47 -11.12 7.06
CA TYR A 141 13.11 -11.01 8.47
C TYR A 141 13.42 -9.63 9.03
N GLN A 142 12.41 -8.90 9.52
CA GLN A 142 12.54 -7.55 10.07
C GLN A 142 12.17 -7.47 11.58
N GLY A 143 12.37 -8.54 12.30
CA GLY A 143 12.07 -8.64 13.75
C GLY A 143 10.59 -8.95 14.00
N THR A 144 9.73 -7.97 13.89
CA THR A 144 8.28 -8.12 14.15
C THR A 144 7.48 -8.64 12.96
N VAL A 145 8.03 -8.54 11.77
CA VAL A 145 7.39 -8.99 10.52
C VAL A 145 8.40 -9.73 9.65
N VAL A 146 7.88 -10.67 8.88
CA VAL A 146 8.57 -11.31 7.76
C VAL A 146 7.97 -10.76 6.48
N LYS A 147 8.81 -10.16 5.62
CA LYS A 147 8.42 -9.80 4.27
C LYS A 147 8.84 -10.91 3.33
N THR A 148 7.90 -11.37 2.52
CA THR A 148 8.18 -12.34 1.46
C THR A 148 8.17 -11.63 0.13
N ALA A 149 9.28 -11.72 -0.59
CA ALA A 149 9.41 -11.23 -1.95
C ALA A 149 8.93 -12.28 -2.95
N LEU A 150 8.14 -11.88 -3.92
CA LEU A 150 7.61 -12.71 -4.98
C LEU A 150 7.95 -12.10 -6.34
N ASP A 151 8.47 -12.91 -7.25
CA ASP A 151 8.56 -12.53 -8.66
C ASP A 151 7.26 -12.92 -9.38
N ILE A 152 6.62 -11.97 -10.04
CA ILE A 152 5.38 -12.18 -10.80
C ILE A 152 5.62 -12.14 -12.31
N LYS A 153 4.64 -12.58 -13.08
CA LYS A 153 4.75 -12.88 -14.52
C LYS A 153 5.32 -11.73 -15.39
N ASN A 154 5.06 -10.48 -15.04
CA ASN A 154 5.56 -9.32 -15.79
C ASN A 154 6.99 -8.90 -15.40
N GLY A 155 7.69 -9.69 -14.57
CA GLY A 155 9.04 -9.38 -14.06
C GLY A 155 9.06 -8.38 -12.90
N GLN A 156 7.91 -7.96 -12.41
CA GLN A 156 7.82 -7.12 -11.22
C GLN A 156 8.04 -7.97 -9.96
N GLU A 157 8.82 -7.44 -9.02
CA GLU A 157 8.89 -7.96 -7.66
C GLU A 157 7.79 -7.31 -6.82
N ILE A 158 7.00 -8.12 -6.15
CA ILE A 158 6.01 -7.69 -5.15
C ILE A 158 6.36 -8.26 -3.78
N LYS A 159 5.82 -7.67 -2.73
CA LYS A 159 6.08 -8.10 -1.35
C LYS A 159 4.79 -8.21 -0.57
N TYR A 160 4.67 -9.26 0.22
CA TYR A 160 3.66 -9.34 1.27
C TYR A 160 4.32 -9.48 2.64
N SER A 161 3.60 -9.11 3.70
CA SER A 161 4.11 -9.07 5.07
C SER A 161 3.24 -9.89 6.02
N ARG A 162 3.88 -10.66 6.92
CA ARG A 162 3.25 -11.42 7.99
C ARG A 162 3.97 -11.21 9.30
N PHE A 163 3.28 -11.40 10.42
CA PHE A 163 3.93 -11.44 11.75
C PHE A 163 4.79 -12.69 11.95
N GLU A 164 4.43 -13.78 11.28
CA GLU A 164 5.16 -15.05 11.32
C GLU A 164 5.44 -15.52 9.90
N GLN A 165 6.50 -16.28 9.72
CA GLN A 165 6.82 -16.89 8.43
C GLN A 165 5.81 -18.00 8.13
N ASP A 166 5.30 -18.01 6.92
CA ASP A 166 4.47 -19.10 6.43
C ASP A 166 5.32 -20.38 6.32
N THR A 167 5.05 -21.35 7.19
CA THR A 167 5.84 -22.60 7.28
C THR A 167 5.63 -23.52 6.07
N ASP A 168 4.52 -23.33 5.36
CA ASP A 168 4.12 -24.18 4.23
C ASP A 168 4.65 -23.69 2.88
N ILE A 169 5.39 -22.57 2.87
CA ILE A 169 5.90 -21.92 1.67
C ILE A 169 7.42 -21.81 1.77
N ALA A 170 8.10 -22.18 0.69
CA ALA A 170 9.56 -22.13 0.57
C ALA A 170 9.97 -21.35 -0.69
N GLU A 171 11.22 -20.89 -0.73
CA GLU A 171 11.80 -20.29 -1.93
C GLU A 171 11.64 -21.21 -3.14
N GLY A 172 11.31 -20.63 -4.28
CA GLY A 172 11.02 -21.35 -5.52
C GLY A 172 9.60 -21.91 -5.63
N ASN A 173 8.79 -21.88 -4.56
CA ASN A 173 7.40 -22.32 -4.65
C ASN A 173 6.57 -21.39 -5.53
N GLN A 174 5.70 -21.99 -6.34
CA GLN A 174 4.65 -21.29 -7.07
C GLN A 174 3.47 -21.06 -6.14
N VAL A 175 2.97 -19.81 -6.12
CA VAL A 175 1.83 -19.38 -5.31
C VAL A 175 0.92 -18.47 -6.11
N TYR A 176 -0.32 -18.33 -5.66
CA TYR A 176 -1.29 -17.39 -6.19
C TYR A 176 -1.50 -16.28 -5.16
N VAL A 177 -1.30 -15.05 -5.58
CA VAL A 177 -1.44 -13.86 -4.73
C VAL A 177 -2.88 -13.38 -4.77
N TYR A 178 -3.43 -13.04 -3.62
CA TYR A 178 -4.78 -12.50 -3.49
C TYR A 178 -4.92 -11.59 -2.27
N TRP A 179 -6.05 -10.92 -2.18
CA TRP A 179 -6.45 -10.09 -1.04
C TRP A 179 -7.98 -9.93 -1.01
N ARG A 180 -8.50 -9.35 0.04
CA ARG A 180 -9.89 -8.92 0.06
C ARG A 180 -10.06 -7.65 -0.78
N PRO A 181 -10.97 -7.60 -1.78
CA PRO A 181 -11.07 -6.47 -2.73
C PRO A 181 -11.20 -5.09 -2.07
N GLU A 182 -11.81 -5.00 -0.88
CA GLU A 182 -11.94 -3.77 -0.11
C GLU A 182 -10.64 -3.27 0.55
N LYS A 183 -9.59 -4.09 0.54
CA LYS A 183 -8.27 -3.72 1.08
C LYS A 183 -7.34 -3.10 0.03
N ALA A 184 -7.65 -3.29 -1.23
CA ALA A 184 -6.95 -2.63 -2.31
C ALA A 184 -7.60 -1.28 -2.63
N VAL A 185 -6.80 -0.35 -3.11
CA VAL A 185 -7.25 1.00 -3.49
C VAL A 185 -7.25 1.15 -5.00
N ALA A 186 -8.42 1.52 -5.53
CA ALA A 186 -8.61 1.87 -6.92
C ALA A 186 -8.23 3.34 -7.14
N ILE A 187 -7.20 3.60 -7.93
CA ILE A 187 -6.67 4.96 -8.17
C ILE A 187 -6.84 5.29 -9.65
N LYS A 188 -7.44 6.45 -9.93
CA LYS A 188 -7.58 6.95 -11.31
C LYS A 188 -6.21 7.23 -11.92
N LYS A 189 -6.03 6.82 -13.17
CA LYS A 189 -4.84 7.20 -13.93
C LYS A 189 -5.00 8.66 -14.31
N SER A 190 -4.08 9.52 -13.84
CA SER A 190 -4.06 10.92 -14.23
C SER A 190 -3.84 11.02 -15.75
N MET A 191 -4.64 11.86 -16.41
CA MET A 191 -4.46 12.16 -17.84
C MET A 191 -3.18 12.95 -18.07
#